data_3aa7bdc79ffb41732c0dc3121f3a454f
#
_entry.id   3aa7bdc79ffb41732c0dc3121f3a454f
#
_cell.length_a   1.000
_cell.length_b   1.000
_cell.length_c   1.000
_cell.angle_alpha   90.00
_cell.angle_beta   90.00
_cell.angle_gamma   90.00
#
_symmetry.space_group_name_H-M   'P 1'
#
loop_
_entity.id
_entity.type
_entity.pdbx_description
1 polymer ?
#
loop_
_entity_poly.entity_id
_entity_poly.type
_entity_poly.pdbx_seq_one_letter_code
_entity_poly.pdbx_strand_id
1 'polypeptide(L)'
;GVDIMVAACQKGLMVPPGMGFVFFNNKAKEQQKSLTNVSSYWDWEPRVNPNRYYEYFCGTAPTHHIYGLRTALDMIKAEKIEETWQRHEILSRAIWAAMDRWSLVGDISLNIENPSDRSHAVTSIRLGGENGTRLRQWLQTKSGLTIGISLGMSEPGDPDGDGFVRFGHMGHVNAQMIMALLGAVETGFKAIGYNHGNGALEAASEILSSI
;
A
#
# COMPACT_ATOMS: atom_id res chain seq x y z
N GLY A 1 -13.47 -1.07 19.66
CA GLY A 1 -13.80 -0.59 18.32
C GLY A 1 -13.13 0.74 18.02
N VAL A 2 -13.15 1.15 16.77
CA VAL A 2 -12.59 2.42 16.31
C VAL A 2 -13.72 3.45 16.25
N ASP A 3 -13.51 4.65 16.80
CA ASP A 3 -14.51 5.71 16.78
C ASP A 3 -14.48 6.54 15.49
N ILE A 4 -13.29 6.66 14.87
CA ILE A 4 -13.05 7.36 13.60
C ILE A 4 -12.15 6.51 12.71
N MET A 5 -12.50 6.38 11.44
CA MET A 5 -11.66 5.75 10.42
C MET A 5 -11.52 6.69 9.21
N VAL A 6 -10.29 6.85 8.73
CA VAL A 6 -9.99 7.65 7.53
C VAL A 6 -9.51 6.73 6.43
N ALA A 7 -9.98 6.94 5.22
CA ALA A 7 -9.53 6.21 4.04
C ALA A 7 -9.28 7.17 2.86
N ALA A 8 -8.46 6.74 1.92
CA ALA A 8 -8.17 7.48 0.70
C ALA A 8 -8.46 6.63 -0.54
N CYS A 9 -9.00 7.25 -1.57
CA CYS A 9 -9.49 6.54 -2.76
C CYS A 9 -8.38 5.87 -3.60
N GLN A 10 -7.13 6.35 -3.54
CA GLN A 10 -6.01 5.85 -4.33
C GLN A 10 -5.29 4.61 -3.78
N LYS A 11 -5.81 3.99 -2.74
CA LYS A 11 -5.26 2.77 -2.12
C LYS A 11 -6.09 1.55 -2.56
N GLY A 12 -6.55 0.74 -1.65
CA GLY A 12 -7.38 -0.43 -1.94
C GLY A 12 -8.66 -0.15 -2.73
N LEU A 13 -9.13 1.10 -2.77
CA LEU A 13 -10.28 1.50 -3.56
C LEU A 13 -9.96 1.80 -5.05
N MET A 14 -8.71 1.70 -5.49
CA MET A 14 -8.31 1.67 -6.91
C MET A 14 -8.73 2.89 -7.75
N VAL A 15 -8.93 4.06 -7.14
CA VAL A 15 -9.31 5.31 -7.81
C VAL A 15 -8.11 6.26 -7.80
N PRO A 16 -7.92 7.14 -8.78
CA PRO A 16 -6.88 8.17 -8.71
C PRO A 16 -6.98 9.00 -7.42
N PRO A 17 -5.86 9.55 -6.90
CA PRO A 17 -5.89 10.40 -5.71
C PRO A 17 -6.77 11.63 -5.92
N GLY A 18 -7.53 12.03 -4.88
CA GLY A 18 -8.39 13.22 -4.95
C GLY A 18 -9.63 13.16 -4.04
N MET A 19 -9.92 12.00 -3.43
CA MET A 19 -10.98 11.88 -2.41
C MET A 19 -10.45 11.23 -1.14
N GLY A 20 -10.87 11.78 0.00
CA GLY A 20 -10.76 11.15 1.31
C GLY A 20 -12.14 10.81 1.88
N PHE A 21 -12.19 9.79 2.71
CA PHE A 21 -13.38 9.36 3.43
C PHE A 21 -13.12 9.44 4.93
N VAL A 22 -14.09 9.96 5.66
CA VAL A 22 -14.09 9.95 7.12
C VAL A 22 -15.33 9.20 7.57
N PHE A 23 -15.14 8.07 8.21
CA PHE A 23 -16.19 7.27 8.81
C PHE A 23 -16.12 7.48 10.32
N PHE A 24 -17.25 7.77 10.95
CA PHE A 24 -17.28 8.03 12.39
C PHE A 24 -18.59 7.55 13.01
N ASN A 25 -18.52 7.18 14.28
CA ASN A 25 -19.67 6.74 15.05
C ASN A 25 -20.32 7.91 15.83
N ASN A 26 -21.42 7.62 16.53
CA ASN A 26 -22.15 8.62 17.31
C ASN A 26 -21.30 9.25 18.42
N LYS A 27 -20.38 8.49 19.04
CA LYS A 27 -19.47 9.02 20.08
C LYS A 27 -18.58 10.11 19.53
N ALA A 28 -17.96 9.89 18.36
CA ALA A 28 -17.14 10.88 17.68
C ALA A 28 -17.97 12.10 17.25
N LYS A 29 -19.19 11.88 16.79
CA LYS A 29 -20.13 12.96 16.43
C LYS A 29 -20.48 13.85 17.63
N GLU A 30 -20.78 13.27 18.78
CA GLU A 30 -21.07 14.04 19.99
C GLU A 30 -19.83 14.79 20.50
N GLN A 31 -18.64 14.18 20.41
CA GLN A 31 -17.40 14.86 20.74
C GLN A 31 -17.14 16.06 19.83
N GLN A 32 -17.40 15.96 18.53
CA GLN A 32 -17.25 17.08 17.60
C GLN A 32 -18.15 18.27 17.98
N LYS A 33 -19.40 18.03 18.38
CA LYS A 33 -20.33 19.10 18.81
C LYS A 33 -19.84 19.88 20.02
N SER A 34 -18.97 19.29 20.84
CA SER A 34 -18.37 19.98 21.99
C SER A 34 -17.22 20.92 21.62
N LEU A 35 -16.73 20.86 20.37
CA LEU A 35 -15.63 21.70 19.90
C LEU A 35 -16.15 23.10 19.54
N THR A 36 -15.49 24.13 20.08
CA THR A 36 -15.89 25.51 19.87
C THR A 36 -15.22 26.19 18.67
N ASN A 37 -14.20 25.54 18.09
CA ASN A 37 -13.42 26.13 17.02
C ASN A 37 -13.03 25.07 15.96
N VAL A 38 -13.97 24.77 15.07
CA VAL A 38 -13.77 23.87 13.93
C VAL A 38 -13.85 24.69 12.64
N SER A 39 -12.80 24.67 11.82
CA SER A 39 -12.87 25.34 10.51
C SER A 39 -13.88 24.66 9.60
N SER A 40 -14.49 25.41 8.68
CA SER A 40 -15.51 24.91 7.77
C SER A 40 -15.04 23.72 6.91
N TYR A 41 -13.75 23.62 6.63
CA TYR A 41 -13.16 22.49 5.89
C TYR A 41 -13.21 21.20 6.71
N TRP A 42 -12.94 21.26 8.00
CA TRP A 42 -12.89 20.11 8.91
C TRP A 42 -14.20 19.82 9.64
N ASP A 43 -15.22 20.65 9.43
CA ASP A 43 -16.54 20.44 10.04
C ASP A 43 -17.30 19.35 9.27
N TRP A 44 -17.61 18.26 9.95
CA TRP A 44 -18.36 17.13 9.36
C TRP A 44 -19.87 17.34 9.36
N GLU A 45 -20.39 18.12 10.30
CA GLU A 45 -21.83 18.24 10.54
C GLU A 45 -22.61 18.67 9.28
N PRO A 46 -22.18 19.67 8.52
CA PRO A 46 -22.87 20.06 7.28
C PRO A 46 -22.87 18.97 6.19
N ARG A 47 -21.92 17.99 6.28
CA ARG A 47 -21.73 16.94 5.27
C ARG A 47 -22.44 15.64 5.60
N VAL A 48 -22.90 15.45 6.84
CA VAL A 48 -23.56 14.20 7.25
C VAL A 48 -24.99 14.12 6.73
N ASN A 49 -25.72 15.24 6.77
CA ASN A 49 -27.11 15.34 6.35
C ASN A 49 -27.32 16.59 5.47
N PRO A 50 -26.68 16.66 4.30
CA PRO A 50 -26.75 17.84 3.46
C PRO A 50 -28.13 17.98 2.81
N ASN A 51 -28.56 19.22 2.57
CA ASN A 51 -29.75 19.51 1.81
C ASN A 51 -29.53 19.40 0.29
N ARG A 52 -28.30 19.59 -0.15
CA ARG A 52 -27.89 19.58 -1.57
C ARG A 52 -26.73 18.63 -1.77
N TYR A 53 -26.69 17.98 -2.92
CA TYR A 53 -25.68 16.99 -3.26
C TYR A 53 -24.23 17.48 -3.11
N TYR A 54 -23.91 18.71 -3.51
CA TYR A 54 -22.55 19.23 -3.43
C TYR A 54 -22.07 19.46 -1.98
N GLU A 55 -22.99 19.54 -1.02
CA GLU A 55 -22.68 19.76 0.40
C GLU A 55 -22.03 18.53 1.07
N TYR A 56 -22.13 17.33 0.45
CA TYR A 56 -21.32 16.18 0.86
C TYR A 56 -19.80 16.44 0.71
N PHE A 57 -19.43 17.40 -0.14
CA PHE A 57 -18.05 17.73 -0.45
C PHE A 57 -17.70 19.11 0.07
N CYS A 58 -16.41 19.41 0.17
CA CYS A 58 -15.95 20.74 0.57
C CYS A 58 -15.83 21.70 -0.64
N GLY A 59 -16.76 21.62 -1.57
CA GLY A 59 -16.78 22.34 -2.82
C GLY A 59 -17.52 21.56 -3.92
N THR A 60 -17.11 21.73 -5.17
CA THR A 60 -17.71 21.01 -6.31
C THR A 60 -17.46 19.50 -6.16
N ALA A 61 -18.51 18.71 -6.37
CA ALA A 61 -18.42 17.25 -6.34
C ALA A 61 -17.39 16.73 -7.35
N PRO A 62 -16.43 15.86 -6.94
CA PRO A 62 -15.41 15.30 -7.81
C PRO A 62 -15.99 14.17 -8.68
N THR A 63 -16.82 14.49 -9.64
CA THR A 63 -17.66 13.55 -10.41
C THR A 63 -16.87 12.42 -11.06
N HIS A 64 -15.69 12.71 -11.64
CA HIS A 64 -14.83 11.68 -12.24
C HIS A 64 -14.34 10.64 -11.21
N HIS A 65 -13.98 11.08 -10.01
CA HIS A 65 -13.59 10.18 -8.92
C HIS A 65 -14.78 9.37 -8.42
N ILE A 66 -15.98 9.94 -8.38
CA ILE A 66 -17.20 9.23 -7.96
C ILE A 66 -17.56 8.13 -8.96
N TYR A 67 -17.47 8.39 -10.26
CA TYR A 67 -17.65 7.37 -11.29
C TYR A 67 -16.58 6.27 -11.19
N GLY A 68 -15.32 6.65 -11.01
CA GLY A 68 -14.24 5.69 -10.77
C GLY A 68 -14.47 4.85 -9.52
N LEU A 69 -14.89 5.48 -8.41
CA LEU A 69 -15.22 4.78 -7.18
C LEU A 69 -16.40 3.79 -7.36
N ARG A 70 -17.43 4.19 -8.10
CA ARG A 70 -18.55 3.30 -8.41
C ARG A 70 -18.06 2.04 -9.13
N THR A 71 -17.26 2.21 -10.17
CA THR A 71 -16.67 1.09 -10.92
C THR A 71 -15.81 0.21 -10.02
N ALA A 72 -14.93 0.80 -9.20
CA ALA A 72 -14.08 0.06 -8.27
C ALA A 72 -14.89 -0.75 -7.24
N LEU A 73 -15.95 -0.17 -6.70
CA LEU A 73 -16.85 -0.87 -5.78
C LEU A 73 -17.63 -2.00 -6.47
N ASP A 74 -18.04 -1.82 -7.71
CA ASP A 74 -18.68 -2.87 -8.49
C ASP A 74 -17.70 -4.04 -8.78
N MET A 75 -16.41 -3.76 -9.03
CA MET A 75 -15.35 -4.77 -9.16
C MET A 75 -15.15 -5.54 -7.85
N ILE A 76 -15.02 -4.85 -6.71
CA ILE A 76 -14.87 -5.48 -5.39
C ILE A 76 -16.10 -6.34 -5.05
N LYS A 77 -17.30 -5.86 -5.38
CA LYS A 77 -18.54 -6.63 -5.19
C LYS A 77 -18.59 -7.89 -6.05
N ALA A 78 -18.14 -7.79 -7.31
CA ALA A 78 -18.12 -8.93 -8.24
C ALA A 78 -17.11 -10.01 -7.78
N GLU A 79 -15.96 -9.59 -7.28
CA GLU A 79 -14.95 -10.48 -6.69
C GLU A 79 -15.40 -11.08 -5.36
N LYS A 80 -16.20 -10.36 -4.56
CA LYS A 80 -16.54 -10.52 -3.13
C LYS A 80 -15.39 -10.08 -2.23
N ILE A 81 -15.75 -9.48 -1.10
CA ILE A 81 -14.74 -8.88 -0.22
C ILE A 81 -13.82 -9.93 0.43
N GLU A 82 -14.34 -11.08 0.77
CA GLU A 82 -13.58 -12.19 1.36
C GLU A 82 -12.56 -12.75 0.36
N GLU A 83 -12.95 -12.91 -0.90
CA GLU A 83 -12.06 -13.36 -1.98
C GLU A 83 -10.97 -12.29 -2.26
N THR A 84 -11.34 -11.01 -2.20
CA THR A 84 -10.39 -9.89 -2.30
C THR A 84 -9.35 -9.95 -1.18
N TRP A 85 -9.75 -10.20 0.06
CA TRP A 85 -8.82 -10.36 1.19
C TRP A 85 -7.91 -11.57 1.02
N GLN A 86 -8.46 -12.71 0.64
CA GLN A 86 -7.69 -13.94 0.39
C GLN A 86 -6.65 -13.74 -0.72
N ARG A 87 -7.04 -13.10 -1.82
CA ARG A 87 -6.10 -12.77 -2.91
C ARG A 87 -4.93 -11.91 -2.40
N HIS A 88 -5.21 -10.85 -1.62
CA HIS A 88 -4.17 -10.00 -1.06
C HIS A 88 -3.27 -10.74 -0.06
N GLU A 89 -3.82 -11.64 0.75
CA GLU A 89 -3.06 -12.51 1.63
C GLU A 89 -2.09 -13.40 0.84
N ILE A 90 -2.57 -14.10 -0.19
CA ILE A 90 -1.73 -14.96 -1.03
C ILE A 90 -0.63 -14.16 -1.71
N LEU A 91 -0.95 -13.01 -2.32
CA LEU A 91 0.03 -12.15 -2.98
C LEU A 91 1.10 -11.64 -2.01
N SER A 92 0.72 -11.23 -0.81
CA SER A 92 1.69 -10.78 0.20
C SER A 92 2.58 -11.92 0.70
N ARG A 93 2.04 -13.10 0.92
CA ARG A 93 2.80 -14.30 1.31
C ARG A 93 3.81 -14.71 0.25
N ALA A 94 3.48 -14.57 -1.03
CA ALA A 94 4.43 -14.82 -2.12
C ALA A 94 5.62 -13.85 -2.08
N ILE A 95 5.36 -12.56 -1.80
CA ILE A 95 6.44 -11.57 -1.61
C ILE A 95 7.30 -11.94 -0.39
N TRP A 96 6.68 -12.31 0.74
CA TRP A 96 7.43 -12.68 1.94
C TRP A 96 8.25 -13.94 1.74
N ALA A 97 7.74 -14.95 1.02
CA ALA A 97 8.49 -16.15 0.67
C ALA A 97 9.72 -15.83 -0.20
N ALA A 98 9.59 -14.91 -1.15
CA ALA A 98 10.72 -14.41 -1.92
C ALA A 98 11.75 -13.69 -1.03
N MET A 99 11.28 -12.86 -0.10
CA MET A 99 12.14 -12.16 0.86
C MET A 99 12.91 -13.12 1.76
N ASP A 100 12.26 -14.17 2.25
CA ASP A 100 12.91 -15.21 3.08
C ASP A 100 14.06 -15.89 2.32
N ARG A 101 13.94 -16.07 0.99
CA ARG A 101 15.00 -16.62 0.17
C ARG A 101 16.13 -15.62 -0.08
N TRP A 102 15.81 -14.37 -0.40
CA TRP A 102 16.83 -13.34 -0.61
C TRP A 102 17.60 -13.03 0.68
N SER A 103 16.97 -13.09 1.84
CA SER A 103 17.60 -12.83 3.14
C SER A 103 18.59 -13.90 3.60
N LEU A 104 18.68 -15.05 2.93
CA LEU A 104 19.68 -16.08 3.25
C LEU A 104 21.12 -15.62 2.99
N VAL A 105 21.29 -14.58 2.16
CA VAL A 105 22.61 -13.99 1.86
C VAL A 105 22.45 -12.47 1.82
N GLY A 106 23.38 -11.76 2.41
CA GLY A 106 23.35 -10.29 2.45
C GLY A 106 22.60 -9.73 3.65
N ASP A 107 22.33 -8.43 3.63
CA ASP A 107 21.77 -7.66 4.74
C ASP A 107 20.33 -7.20 4.42
N ILE A 108 19.55 -8.11 3.83
CA ILE A 108 18.16 -7.85 3.49
C ILE A 108 17.22 -8.36 4.57
N SER A 109 16.25 -7.55 4.97
CA SER A 109 15.26 -7.96 5.97
C SER A 109 13.89 -7.29 5.73
N LEU A 110 12.84 -7.92 6.25
CA LEU A 110 11.53 -7.30 6.35
C LEU A 110 11.53 -6.33 7.54
N ASN A 111 11.03 -5.11 7.33
CA ASN A 111 10.93 -4.10 8.39
C ASN A 111 10.00 -4.54 9.53
N ILE A 112 8.99 -5.35 9.24
CA ILE A 112 8.11 -5.97 10.23
C ILE A 112 8.51 -7.45 10.38
N GLU A 113 9.18 -7.75 11.49
CA GLU A 113 9.71 -9.10 11.76
C GLU A 113 8.60 -10.12 12.00
N ASN A 114 7.67 -9.81 12.91
CA ASN A 114 6.60 -10.73 13.25
C ASN A 114 5.56 -10.86 12.12
N PRO A 115 5.36 -12.05 11.53
CA PRO A 115 4.41 -12.26 10.44
C PRO A 115 2.97 -11.84 10.75
N SER A 116 2.53 -11.96 12.02
CA SER A 116 1.16 -11.58 12.41
C SER A 116 0.89 -10.08 12.36
N ASP A 117 1.94 -9.27 12.33
CA ASP A 117 1.84 -7.81 12.35
C ASP A 117 2.02 -7.21 10.95
N ARG A 118 2.30 -8.06 9.94
CA ARG A 118 2.51 -7.63 8.55
C ARG A 118 1.20 -7.29 7.86
N SER A 119 1.25 -6.25 7.03
CA SER A 119 0.11 -5.84 6.20
C SER A 119 0.04 -6.65 4.91
N HIS A 120 -1.18 -7.05 4.51
CA HIS A 120 -1.44 -7.64 3.19
C HIS A 120 -1.56 -6.58 2.07
N ALA A 121 -1.24 -5.31 2.35
CA ALA A 121 -1.33 -4.22 1.38
C ALA A 121 0.02 -3.65 0.95
N VAL A 122 1.04 -3.70 1.82
CA VAL A 122 2.38 -3.17 1.58
C VAL A 122 3.42 -3.95 2.36
N THR A 123 4.56 -4.22 1.73
CA THR A 123 5.73 -4.83 2.36
C THR A 123 6.88 -3.83 2.38
N SER A 124 7.39 -3.51 3.56
CA SER A 124 8.54 -2.63 3.76
C SER A 124 9.80 -3.47 3.98
N ILE A 125 10.88 -3.10 3.31
CA ILE A 125 12.11 -3.87 3.18
C ILE A 125 13.29 -2.99 3.53
N ARG A 126 14.22 -3.51 4.32
CA ARG A 126 15.51 -2.91 4.61
C ARG A 126 16.60 -3.61 3.79
N LEU A 127 17.35 -2.82 3.04
CA LEU A 127 18.51 -3.25 2.25
C LEU A 127 19.85 -2.71 2.82
N GLY A 128 19.76 -1.74 3.75
CA GLY A 128 20.88 -1.07 4.36
C GLY A 128 21.65 -0.11 3.44
N GLY A 129 22.33 0.85 4.04
CA GLY A 129 23.09 1.89 3.32
C GLY A 129 22.23 2.62 2.28
N GLU A 130 22.78 2.88 1.11
CA GLU A 130 22.09 3.53 -0.02
C GLU A 130 21.43 2.53 -0.99
N ASN A 131 21.36 1.24 -0.64
CA ASN A 131 20.95 0.21 -1.60
C ASN A 131 19.48 0.30 -2.00
N GLY A 132 18.60 0.80 -1.15
CA GLY A 132 17.21 1.06 -1.48
C GLY A 132 17.06 2.13 -2.57
N THR A 133 17.75 3.25 -2.43
CA THR A 133 17.77 4.33 -3.42
C THR A 133 18.42 3.87 -4.73
N ARG A 134 19.55 3.15 -4.69
CA ARG A 134 20.22 2.59 -5.88
C ARG A 134 19.30 1.62 -6.63
N LEU A 135 18.62 0.72 -5.92
CA LEU A 135 17.67 -0.22 -6.52
C LEU A 135 16.50 0.52 -7.18
N ARG A 136 15.87 1.48 -6.47
CA ARG A 136 14.76 2.27 -7.01
C ARG A 136 15.16 3.01 -8.31
N GLN A 137 16.31 3.65 -8.32
CA GLN A 137 16.81 4.38 -9.49
C GLN A 137 17.04 3.43 -10.67
N TRP A 138 17.65 2.27 -10.43
CA TRP A 138 17.86 1.28 -11.48
C TRP A 138 16.52 0.75 -12.03
N LEU A 139 15.59 0.35 -11.16
CA LEU A 139 14.28 -0.13 -11.56
C LEU A 139 13.52 0.90 -12.40
N GLN A 140 13.50 2.14 -11.96
CA GLN A 140 12.81 3.22 -12.67
C GLN A 140 13.42 3.51 -14.04
N THR A 141 14.74 3.54 -14.13
CA THR A 141 15.44 3.97 -15.37
C THR A 141 15.67 2.84 -16.37
N LYS A 142 15.79 1.60 -15.92
CA LYS A 142 16.14 0.44 -16.77
C LYS A 142 14.99 -0.54 -16.94
N SER A 143 14.10 -0.65 -15.98
CA SER A 143 12.98 -1.61 -16.00
C SER A 143 11.62 -0.92 -16.18
N GLY A 144 11.52 0.40 -16.04
CA GLY A 144 10.25 1.13 -16.06
C GLY A 144 9.36 0.85 -14.84
N LEU A 145 9.90 0.22 -13.79
CA LEU A 145 9.20 -0.15 -12.57
C LEU A 145 9.48 0.86 -11.46
N THR A 146 8.42 1.42 -10.88
CA THR A 146 8.53 2.31 -9.70
C THR A 146 8.12 1.57 -8.44
N ILE A 147 9.01 1.48 -7.46
CA ILE A 147 8.74 1.00 -6.10
C ILE A 147 8.75 2.14 -5.08
N GLY A 148 8.16 1.91 -3.91
CA GLY A 148 7.99 2.95 -2.89
C GLY A 148 9.30 3.35 -2.20
N ILE A 149 9.38 4.61 -1.79
CA ILE A 149 10.44 5.18 -0.94
C ILE A 149 10.26 4.73 0.52
N SER A 150 11.23 5.04 1.39
CA SER A 150 11.21 4.74 2.82
C SER A 150 9.97 5.27 3.56
N LEU A 151 9.49 6.45 3.19
CA LEU A 151 8.34 7.13 3.83
C LEU A 151 8.52 7.31 5.35
N GLY A 152 9.65 7.89 5.75
CA GLY A 152 9.97 8.18 7.14
C GLY A 152 10.60 7.03 7.94
N MET A 153 10.81 5.87 7.33
CA MET A 153 11.69 4.85 7.92
C MET A 153 13.13 5.34 7.84
N SER A 154 13.86 5.20 8.95
CA SER A 154 15.26 5.62 9.08
C SER A 154 15.95 4.79 10.16
N GLU A 155 17.29 4.82 10.17
CA GLU A 155 18.11 4.22 11.22
C GLU A 155 19.31 5.10 11.52
N PRO A 156 20.05 4.91 12.63
CA PRO A 156 21.12 5.82 13.06
C PRO A 156 22.22 6.07 12.00
N GLY A 157 22.45 5.14 11.10
CA GLY A 157 23.41 5.29 9.99
C GLY A 157 22.77 5.69 8.66
N ASP A 158 21.45 5.86 8.62
CA ASP A 158 20.66 6.16 7.42
C ASP A 158 19.46 7.07 7.79
N PRO A 159 19.71 8.36 8.13
CA PRO A 159 18.65 9.28 8.56
C PRO A 159 17.63 9.61 7.47
N ASP A 160 18.01 9.49 6.21
CA ASP A 160 17.14 9.77 5.05
C ASP A 160 16.37 8.54 4.58
N GLY A 161 16.71 7.35 5.12
CA GLY A 161 16.05 6.08 4.80
C GLY A 161 16.38 5.55 3.41
N ASP A 162 17.57 5.82 2.91
CA ASP A 162 18.05 5.39 1.59
C ASP A 162 18.20 3.86 1.48
N GLY A 163 18.36 3.20 2.61
CA GLY A 163 18.39 1.74 2.71
C GLY A 163 17.01 1.07 2.68
N PHE A 164 15.92 1.82 2.67
CA PHE A 164 14.57 1.26 2.71
C PHE A 164 13.82 1.40 1.38
N VAL A 165 13.02 0.37 1.08
CA VAL A 165 12.08 0.38 -0.04
C VAL A 165 10.74 -0.24 0.39
N ARG A 166 9.69 -0.01 -0.40
CA ARG A 166 8.37 -0.60 -0.16
C ARG A 166 7.79 -1.17 -1.44
N PHE A 167 7.20 -2.35 -1.32
CA PHE A 167 6.39 -2.96 -2.37
C PHE A 167 4.91 -2.78 -2.02
N GLY A 168 4.19 -2.03 -2.84
CA GLY A 168 2.73 -1.90 -2.73
C GLY A 168 2.07 -3.04 -3.51
N HIS A 169 1.19 -3.78 -2.84
CA HIS A 169 0.48 -4.91 -3.45
C HIS A 169 -1.02 -4.91 -3.09
N MET A 170 -1.59 -3.71 -3.00
CA MET A 170 -3.03 -3.49 -2.77
C MET A 170 -3.77 -3.14 -4.05
N GLY A 171 -5.07 -3.33 -4.05
CA GLY A 171 -5.96 -2.96 -5.16
C GLY A 171 -6.04 -4.06 -6.23
N HIS A 172 -6.11 -3.67 -7.50
CA HIS A 172 -6.29 -4.62 -8.61
C HIS A 172 -4.95 -5.20 -9.08
N VAL A 173 -4.25 -5.90 -8.17
CA VAL A 173 -3.00 -6.63 -8.46
C VAL A 173 -3.26 -8.12 -8.55
N ASN A 174 -2.44 -8.81 -9.34
CA ASN A 174 -2.53 -10.24 -9.61
C ASN A 174 -1.17 -10.95 -9.52
N ALA A 175 -1.18 -12.27 -9.66
CA ALA A 175 0.02 -13.10 -9.57
C ALA A 175 1.11 -12.71 -10.58
N GLN A 176 0.72 -12.39 -11.83
CA GLN A 176 1.68 -11.99 -12.86
C GLN A 176 2.38 -10.68 -12.49
N MET A 177 1.66 -9.71 -11.93
CA MET A 177 2.24 -8.44 -11.47
C MET A 177 3.24 -8.66 -10.34
N ILE A 178 2.95 -9.56 -9.40
CA ILE A 178 3.89 -9.91 -8.32
C ILE A 178 5.13 -10.60 -8.87
N MET A 179 4.98 -11.57 -9.77
CA MET A 179 6.12 -12.25 -10.38
C MET A 179 6.97 -11.28 -11.21
N ALA A 180 6.35 -10.34 -11.95
CA ALA A 180 7.07 -9.31 -12.69
C ALA A 180 7.85 -8.37 -11.76
N LEU A 181 7.23 -7.95 -10.63
CA LEU A 181 7.90 -7.16 -9.60
C LEU A 181 9.13 -7.90 -9.06
N LEU A 182 8.97 -9.15 -8.61
CA LEU A 182 10.05 -9.92 -8.00
C LEU A 182 11.18 -10.20 -9.00
N GLY A 183 10.86 -10.55 -10.24
CA GLY A 183 11.84 -10.76 -11.30
C GLY A 183 12.64 -9.49 -11.65
N ALA A 184 11.97 -8.34 -11.70
CA ALA A 184 12.63 -7.05 -11.92
C ALA A 184 13.54 -6.68 -10.74
N VAL A 185 13.09 -6.90 -9.50
CA VAL A 185 13.88 -6.63 -8.28
C VAL A 185 15.12 -7.51 -8.23
N GLU A 186 15.01 -8.82 -8.48
CA GLU A 186 16.16 -9.72 -8.50
C GLU A 186 17.18 -9.35 -9.60
N THR A 187 16.67 -8.95 -10.77
CA THR A 187 17.52 -8.42 -11.84
C THR A 187 18.22 -7.14 -11.39
N GLY A 188 17.52 -6.26 -10.70
CA GLY A 188 18.04 -5.04 -10.11
C GLY A 188 19.14 -5.31 -9.08
N PHE A 189 18.96 -6.26 -8.18
CA PHE A 189 19.99 -6.68 -7.22
C PHE A 189 21.28 -7.11 -7.92
N LYS A 190 21.18 -7.95 -8.95
CA LYS A 190 22.33 -8.37 -9.76
C LYS A 190 23.01 -7.17 -10.43
N ALA A 191 22.22 -6.25 -10.98
CA ALA A 191 22.74 -5.09 -11.71
C ALA A 191 23.48 -4.08 -10.83
N ILE A 192 23.02 -3.89 -9.57
CA ILE A 192 23.69 -2.98 -8.62
C ILE A 192 24.76 -3.68 -7.77
N GLY A 193 24.99 -4.99 -7.98
CA GLY A 193 25.95 -5.78 -7.21
C GLY A 193 25.52 -6.03 -5.77
N TYR A 194 24.20 -6.10 -5.50
CA TYR A 194 23.68 -6.39 -4.18
C TYR A 194 23.62 -7.90 -3.92
N ASN A 195 24.24 -8.35 -2.83
CA ASN A 195 24.26 -9.76 -2.44
C ASN A 195 22.86 -10.20 -1.94
N HIS A 196 22.36 -11.31 -2.47
CA HIS A 196 21.08 -11.90 -2.10
C HIS A 196 21.08 -13.41 -2.31
N GLY A 197 20.23 -14.14 -1.60
CA GLY A 197 20.03 -15.58 -1.77
C GLY A 197 19.31 -15.92 -3.08
N ASN A 198 19.33 -17.18 -3.45
CA ASN A 198 18.68 -17.72 -4.66
C ASN A 198 17.34 -18.39 -4.35
N GLY A 199 16.50 -18.61 -5.38
CA GLY A 199 15.26 -19.37 -5.29
C GLY A 199 14.04 -18.55 -4.86
N ALA A 200 14.15 -17.22 -4.92
CA ALA A 200 13.04 -16.34 -4.50
C ALA A 200 11.83 -16.44 -5.43
N LEU A 201 12.05 -16.50 -6.75
CA LEU A 201 10.96 -16.62 -7.72
C LEU A 201 10.27 -17.99 -7.64
N GLU A 202 11.02 -19.06 -7.36
CA GLU A 202 10.46 -20.40 -7.12
C GLU A 202 9.56 -20.40 -5.89
N ALA A 203 10.08 -19.89 -4.76
CA ALA A 203 9.31 -19.83 -3.51
C ALA A 203 8.02 -18.99 -3.67
N ALA A 204 8.09 -17.86 -4.37
CA ALA A 204 6.90 -17.07 -4.68
C ALA A 204 5.90 -17.84 -5.58
N SER A 205 6.40 -18.54 -6.60
CA SER A 205 5.59 -19.33 -7.54
C SER A 205 4.84 -20.47 -6.84
N GLU A 206 5.47 -21.13 -5.86
CA GLU A 206 4.82 -22.17 -5.05
C GLU A 206 3.60 -21.61 -4.30
N ILE A 207 3.74 -20.44 -3.68
CA ILE A 207 2.61 -19.79 -2.98
C ILE A 207 1.52 -19.38 -3.99
N LEU A 208 1.90 -18.78 -5.13
CA LEU A 208 0.95 -18.30 -6.13
C LEU A 208 0.22 -19.42 -6.87
N SER A 209 0.73 -20.64 -6.85
CA SER A 209 0.06 -21.80 -7.46
C SER A 209 -1.25 -22.19 -6.75
N SER A 210 -1.53 -21.61 -5.57
CA SER A 210 -2.75 -21.83 -4.79
C SER A 210 -3.89 -20.85 -5.07
N ILE A 211 -3.70 -19.90 -6.03
CA ILE A 211 -4.73 -18.94 -6.45
C ILE A 211 -5.80 -19.61 -7.32
#